data_ec5851836cc57060275b1b3a3101fd2f
#
_entry.id   ec5851836cc57060275b1b3a3101fd2f
#
_cell.length_a   1.000
_cell.length_b   1.000
_cell.length_c   1.000
_cell.angle_alpha   90.00
_cell.angle_beta   90.00
_cell.angle_gamma   90.00
#
_symmetry.space_group_name_H-M   'P 1'
#
loop_
_entity.id
_entity.type
_entity.pdbx_description
1 polymer ?
#
loop_
_entity_poly.entity_id
_entity_poly.type
_entity_poly.pdbx_seq_one_letter_code
_entity_poly.pdbx_strand_id
1 'polypeptide(L)'
;GVNCMDLYSPNPEMHKNIAAALGSRRKDFIYQAHLCTEWKEGQYKAVRDIASVKAAFETMLKNLNTDYIDIGMIHYVDSPELWRTIESGGVLDYALELKGEGKIKHIGVSSHNPLAALEAVKSGKVEVLMFSVNPCYDLLPGTDDVEKLWAEESYKKPLLNLDPKRAELYETCQRLGVGITVMKAFGGGDLLSEYSPAGKALTAVQCLHYALTRPAVAAVMSGARTMEELKASLDYEKASEAEKDYAEVFASFPKISWEGHCMYCGHCAPCPKGIDVANVTKFLNLAKAQGEVPETVREHYAALKAHAGDCIACGACAKRCPFAVDPVANMKEAKEVFGLSLIHI
;
A
#
# COMPACT_ATOMS: atom_id res chain seq x y z
N GLY A 1 18.52 -5.15 2.80
CA GLY A 1 18.34 -4.65 4.16
C GLY A 1 17.35 -3.50 4.21
N VAL A 2 16.92 -3.10 5.40
CA VAL A 2 15.98 -1.98 5.58
C VAL A 2 16.69 -0.66 5.34
N ASN A 3 16.16 0.17 4.44
CA ASN A 3 16.71 1.48 4.12
C ASN A 3 15.64 2.60 4.03
N CYS A 4 14.37 2.30 4.31
CA CYS A 4 13.30 3.29 4.39
C CYS A 4 12.75 3.32 5.81
N MET A 5 12.63 4.53 6.36
CA MET A 5 12.15 4.76 7.74
C MET A 5 10.97 5.72 7.71
N ASP A 6 9.87 5.31 8.32
CA ASP A 6 8.74 6.20 8.56
C ASP A 6 8.88 6.91 9.91
N LEU A 7 9.00 8.23 9.86
CA LEU A 7 9.20 9.11 11.00
C LEU A 7 7.88 9.81 11.34
N TYR A 8 6.84 9.02 11.67
CA TYR A 8 5.50 9.52 11.92
C TYR A 8 5.38 10.42 13.16
N SER A 9 6.22 10.16 14.16
CA SER A 9 6.21 10.92 15.42
C SER A 9 7.21 12.07 15.38
N PRO A 10 6.79 13.30 15.71
CA PRO A 10 7.68 14.45 15.81
C PRO A 10 8.47 14.48 17.12
N ASN A 11 8.59 13.36 17.85
CA ASN A 11 9.31 13.28 19.12
C ASN A 11 10.78 13.67 18.97
N PRO A 12 11.25 14.75 19.62
CA PRO A 12 12.60 15.26 19.47
C PRO A 12 13.69 14.28 19.91
N GLU A 13 13.41 13.45 20.92
CA GLU A 13 14.36 12.45 21.42
C GLU A 13 14.53 11.33 20.39
N MET A 14 13.41 10.84 19.84
CA MET A 14 13.45 9.83 18.76
C MET A 14 14.29 10.35 17.58
N HIS A 15 14.05 11.57 17.11
CA HIS A 15 14.81 12.16 16.01
C HIS A 15 16.30 12.25 16.29
N LYS A 16 16.68 12.74 17.50
CA LYS A 16 18.09 12.84 17.90
C LYS A 16 18.76 11.46 17.99
N ASN A 17 18.05 10.45 18.50
CA ASN A 17 18.56 9.09 18.59
C ASN A 17 18.81 8.50 17.20
N ILE A 18 17.89 8.72 16.25
CA ILE A 18 18.06 8.31 14.85
C ILE A 18 19.27 9.02 14.22
N ALA A 19 19.37 10.33 14.41
CA ALA A 19 20.51 11.10 13.91
C ALA A 19 21.85 10.60 14.47
N ALA A 20 21.92 10.31 15.76
CA ALA A 20 23.09 9.77 16.41
C ALA A 20 23.45 8.36 15.90
N ALA A 21 22.46 7.51 15.73
CA ALA A 21 22.65 6.12 15.28
C ALA A 21 23.14 6.03 13.82
N LEU A 22 22.65 6.90 12.96
CA LEU A 22 22.99 6.86 11.53
C LEU A 22 24.22 7.70 11.18
N GLY A 23 24.39 8.88 11.80
CA GLY A 23 25.54 9.75 11.54
C GLY A 23 25.75 10.00 10.04
N SER A 24 26.94 9.71 9.54
CA SER A 24 27.30 9.87 8.12
C SER A 24 26.53 8.95 7.16
N ARG A 25 25.82 7.94 7.68
CA ARG A 25 25.00 7.03 6.90
C ARG A 25 23.60 7.58 6.59
N ARG A 26 23.24 8.80 7.03
CA ARG A 26 21.96 9.45 6.72
C ARG A 26 21.56 9.29 5.25
N LYS A 27 22.50 9.48 4.34
CA LYS A 27 22.30 9.41 2.89
C LYS A 27 21.94 8.01 2.35
N ASP A 28 22.19 6.96 3.13
CA ASP A 28 21.89 5.58 2.75
C ASP A 28 20.43 5.20 3.07
N PHE A 29 19.69 6.13 3.72
CA PHE A 29 18.32 5.92 4.18
C PHE A 29 17.35 6.92 3.55
N ILE A 30 16.18 6.41 3.19
CA ILE A 30 15.01 7.19 2.78
C ILE A 30 14.24 7.57 4.04
N TYR A 31 14.13 8.87 4.32
CA TYR A 31 13.29 9.38 5.40
C TYR A 31 11.92 9.76 4.84
N GLN A 32 10.90 9.03 5.25
CA GLN A 32 9.51 9.41 5.11
C GLN A 32 9.09 10.09 6.40
N ALA A 33 8.93 11.41 6.40
CA ALA A 33 8.65 12.18 7.58
C ALA A 33 7.40 13.05 7.42
N HIS A 34 6.69 13.28 8.52
CA HIS A 34 5.34 13.81 8.49
C HIS A 34 5.30 15.30 8.78
N LEU A 35 4.80 16.07 7.81
CA LEU A 35 4.37 17.46 7.97
C LEU A 35 3.05 17.49 8.74
N CYS A 36 2.67 18.65 9.24
CA CYS A 36 1.39 18.85 9.93
C CYS A 36 1.25 18.14 11.27
N THR A 37 2.37 17.83 11.92
CA THR A 37 2.42 17.34 13.29
C THR A 37 3.48 18.08 14.10
N GLU A 38 3.18 18.39 15.35
CA GLU A 38 4.12 18.98 16.32
C GLU A 38 4.22 18.13 17.58
N TRP A 39 5.35 18.25 18.29
CA TRP A 39 5.52 17.68 19.63
C TRP A 39 5.19 18.70 20.68
N LYS A 40 4.13 18.46 21.45
CA LYS A 40 3.67 19.37 22.48
C LYS A 40 3.16 18.61 23.69
N GLU A 41 3.56 19.04 24.89
CA GLU A 41 3.11 18.43 26.15
C GLU A 41 3.35 16.91 26.23
N GLY A 42 4.50 16.45 25.70
CA GLY A 42 4.89 15.04 25.75
C GLY A 42 4.19 14.12 24.76
N GLN A 43 3.44 14.68 23.79
CA GLN A 43 2.75 13.92 22.76
C GLN A 43 2.74 14.65 21.42
N TYR A 44 2.47 13.92 20.33
CA TYR A 44 2.26 14.56 19.05
C TYR A 44 0.85 15.13 18.92
N LYS A 45 0.74 16.27 18.24
CA LYS A 45 -0.55 16.91 17.92
C LYS A 45 -0.58 17.24 16.43
N ALA A 46 -1.74 17.03 15.78
CA ALA A 46 -1.96 17.47 14.41
C ALA A 46 -2.08 19.01 14.38
N VAL A 47 -1.40 19.63 13.43
CA VAL A 47 -1.44 21.09 13.19
C VAL A 47 -1.71 21.38 11.72
N ARG A 48 -2.41 22.46 11.44
CA ARG A 48 -2.76 22.88 10.07
C ARG A 48 -2.47 24.35 9.81
N ASP A 49 -2.25 25.16 10.85
CA ASP A 49 -1.82 26.52 10.63
C ASP A 49 -0.35 26.55 10.14
N ILE A 50 -0.10 27.36 9.16
CA ILE A 50 1.17 27.39 8.44
C ILE A 50 2.37 27.74 9.33
N ALA A 51 2.18 28.59 10.32
CA ALA A 51 3.26 29.00 11.23
C ALA A 51 3.75 27.80 12.05
N SER A 52 2.81 27.02 12.62
CA SER A 52 3.11 25.80 13.38
C SER A 52 3.72 24.71 12.48
N VAL A 53 3.20 24.52 11.26
CA VAL A 53 3.74 23.54 10.30
C VAL A 53 5.20 23.86 9.94
N LYS A 54 5.51 25.13 9.65
CA LYS A 54 6.88 25.61 9.36
C LYS A 54 7.81 25.39 10.55
N ALA A 55 7.38 25.80 11.74
CA ALA A 55 8.19 25.65 12.96
C ALA A 55 8.46 24.17 13.30
N ALA A 56 7.46 23.30 13.15
CA ALA A 56 7.61 21.87 13.38
C ALA A 56 8.59 21.23 12.37
N PHE A 57 8.51 21.59 11.09
CA PHE A 57 9.41 21.09 10.06
C PHE A 57 10.87 21.50 10.29
N GLU A 58 11.15 22.76 10.56
CA GLU A 58 12.50 23.24 10.88
C GLU A 58 13.05 22.57 12.16
N THR A 59 12.20 22.36 13.17
CA THR A 59 12.60 21.62 14.37
C THR A 59 12.95 20.17 14.06
N MET A 60 12.21 19.53 13.18
CA MET A 60 12.45 18.15 12.73
C MET A 60 13.81 18.04 12.03
N LEU A 61 14.09 18.90 11.05
CA LEU A 61 15.38 18.91 10.33
C LEU A 61 16.55 19.08 11.31
N LYS A 62 16.43 20.03 12.23
CA LYS A 62 17.45 20.29 13.27
C LYS A 62 17.69 19.05 14.15
N ASN A 63 16.63 18.38 14.63
CA ASN A 63 16.75 17.23 15.51
C ASN A 63 17.28 15.99 14.77
N LEU A 64 16.93 15.83 13.50
CA LEU A 64 17.44 14.75 12.64
C LEU A 64 18.86 15.03 12.11
N ASN A 65 19.41 16.22 12.38
CA ASN A 65 20.71 16.67 11.87
C ASN A 65 20.85 16.46 10.35
N THR A 66 19.85 16.94 9.60
CA THR A 66 19.77 16.83 8.15
C THR A 66 19.17 18.10 7.55
N ASP A 67 19.49 18.41 6.33
CA ASP A 67 18.98 19.56 5.57
C ASP A 67 17.83 19.18 4.63
N TYR A 68 17.53 17.89 4.51
CA TYR A 68 16.42 17.40 3.67
C TYR A 68 15.73 16.16 4.21
N ILE A 69 14.50 15.96 3.75
CA ILE A 69 13.70 14.74 3.91
C ILE A 69 13.40 14.16 2.53
N ASP A 70 13.43 12.84 2.38
CA ASP A 70 13.20 12.23 1.07
C ASP A 70 11.70 12.29 0.70
N ILE A 71 10.81 11.98 1.63
CA ILE A 71 9.35 12.03 1.41
C ILE A 71 8.72 12.87 2.52
N GLY A 72 8.23 14.06 2.16
CA GLY A 72 7.46 14.92 3.07
C GLY A 72 5.98 14.57 3.02
N MET A 73 5.48 13.88 4.07
CA MET A 73 4.11 13.39 4.15
C MET A 73 3.18 14.43 4.77
N ILE A 74 2.16 14.88 4.04
CA ILE A 74 1.06 15.65 4.64
C ILE A 74 0.22 14.66 5.47
N HIS A 75 0.22 14.81 6.78
CA HIS A 75 -0.24 13.81 7.73
C HIS A 75 -1.76 13.88 7.99
N TYR A 76 -2.40 12.70 8.18
CA TYR A 76 -3.80 12.53 8.57
C TYR A 76 -4.80 13.22 7.64
N VAL A 77 -4.82 12.82 6.37
CA VAL A 77 -5.79 13.30 5.40
C VAL A 77 -6.91 12.26 5.25
N ASP A 78 -7.84 12.25 6.20
CA ASP A 78 -8.85 11.18 6.34
C ASP A 78 -10.26 11.60 5.92
N SER A 79 -10.44 12.83 5.40
CA SER A 79 -11.67 13.21 4.71
C SER A 79 -11.39 14.00 3.44
N PRO A 80 -12.28 13.91 2.41
CA PRO A 80 -12.19 14.73 1.21
C PRO A 80 -12.21 16.23 1.51
N GLU A 81 -12.98 16.66 2.48
CA GLU A 81 -13.07 18.06 2.92
C GLU A 81 -11.74 18.55 3.47
N LEU A 82 -11.06 17.71 4.26
CA LEU A 82 -9.74 18.05 4.80
C LEU A 82 -8.71 18.19 3.67
N TRP A 83 -8.74 17.31 2.65
CA TRP A 83 -7.86 17.46 1.49
C TRP A 83 -8.08 18.81 0.79
N ARG A 84 -9.32 19.19 0.51
CA ARG A 84 -9.65 20.49 -0.11
C ARG A 84 -9.16 21.68 0.73
N THR A 85 -9.25 21.57 2.07
CA THR A 85 -8.72 22.57 2.99
C THR A 85 -7.19 22.66 2.92
N ILE A 86 -6.49 21.52 2.81
CA ILE A 86 -5.04 21.47 2.64
C ILE A 86 -4.62 22.07 1.31
N GLU A 87 -5.35 21.76 0.25
CA GLU A 87 -5.09 22.25 -1.11
C GLU A 87 -5.30 23.78 -1.23
N SER A 88 -6.29 24.34 -0.53
CA SER A 88 -6.59 25.78 -0.54
C SER A 88 -5.95 26.59 0.61
N GLY A 89 -5.51 25.94 1.66
CA GLY A 89 -5.10 26.57 2.91
C GLY A 89 -3.60 26.81 3.08
N GLY A 90 -2.81 26.67 2.00
CA GLY A 90 -1.37 26.98 2.02
C GLY A 90 -0.45 25.86 2.51
N VAL A 91 -0.98 24.74 3.07
CA VAL A 91 -0.15 23.59 3.47
C VAL A 91 0.46 22.91 2.25
N LEU A 92 -0.33 22.71 1.19
CA LEU A 92 0.17 22.15 -0.05
C LEU A 92 1.15 23.10 -0.74
N ASP A 93 0.87 24.40 -0.75
CA ASP A 93 1.79 25.41 -1.30
C ASP A 93 3.15 25.38 -0.59
N TYR A 94 3.13 25.25 0.74
CA TYR A 94 4.35 25.10 1.51
C TYR A 94 5.12 23.80 1.20
N ALA A 95 4.41 22.69 1.03
CA ALA A 95 5.04 21.44 0.61
C ALA A 95 5.70 21.57 -0.78
N LEU A 96 5.06 22.29 -1.72
CA LEU A 96 5.61 22.61 -3.03
C LEU A 96 6.84 23.55 -2.92
N GLU A 97 6.79 24.56 -2.04
CA GLU A 97 7.93 25.43 -1.72
C GLU A 97 9.12 24.61 -1.22
N LEU A 98 8.91 23.74 -0.22
CA LEU A 98 9.95 22.87 0.32
C LEU A 98 10.55 21.94 -0.74
N LYS A 99 9.72 21.43 -1.66
CA LYS A 99 10.19 20.62 -2.78
C LYS A 99 11.03 21.45 -3.75
N GLY A 100 10.61 22.67 -4.07
CA GLY A 100 11.37 23.59 -4.91
C GLY A 100 12.73 23.98 -4.32
N GLU A 101 12.81 24.09 -2.99
CA GLU A 101 14.04 24.35 -2.25
C GLU A 101 14.93 23.10 -2.05
N GLY A 102 14.44 21.91 -2.41
CA GLY A 102 15.14 20.65 -2.19
C GLY A 102 15.13 20.15 -0.74
N LYS A 103 14.37 20.80 0.15
CA LYS A 103 14.20 20.37 1.54
C LYS A 103 13.34 19.13 1.69
N ILE A 104 12.45 18.86 0.74
CA ILE A 104 11.82 17.55 0.52
C ILE A 104 12.01 17.15 -0.94
N LYS A 105 12.20 15.86 -1.22
CA LYS A 105 12.35 15.36 -2.59
C LYS A 105 11.02 15.04 -3.24
N HIS A 106 10.11 14.41 -2.46
CA HIS A 106 8.80 13.98 -2.90
C HIS A 106 7.71 14.43 -1.94
N ILE A 107 6.55 14.77 -2.48
CA ILE A 107 5.36 15.08 -1.68
C ILE A 107 4.54 13.82 -1.51
N GLY A 108 4.23 13.49 -0.27
CA GLY A 108 3.36 12.39 0.09
C GLY A 108 2.15 12.84 0.90
N VAL A 109 1.18 11.94 0.99
CA VAL A 109 0.00 12.08 1.87
C VAL A 109 -0.19 10.79 2.64
N SER A 110 -0.53 10.87 3.94
CA SER A 110 -0.98 9.72 4.71
C SER A 110 -2.49 9.76 4.90
N SER A 111 -3.16 8.65 4.64
CA SER A 111 -4.60 8.51 4.77
C SER A 111 -5.02 7.09 5.14
N HIS A 112 -6.15 6.98 5.84
CA HIS A 112 -6.86 5.72 6.10
C HIS A 112 -8.14 5.62 5.27
N ASN A 113 -8.59 6.74 4.68
CA ASN A 113 -9.83 6.82 3.92
C ASN A 113 -9.57 6.80 2.41
N PRO A 114 -10.04 5.78 1.67
CA PRO A 114 -9.80 5.69 0.23
C PRO A 114 -10.40 6.85 -0.56
N LEU A 115 -11.47 7.50 -0.09
CA LEU A 115 -12.08 8.64 -0.78
C LEU A 115 -11.18 9.88 -0.71
N ALA A 116 -10.65 10.19 0.48
CA ALA A 116 -9.70 11.29 0.67
C ALA A 116 -8.40 11.05 -0.09
N ALA A 117 -7.89 9.82 -0.01
CA ALA A 117 -6.69 9.41 -0.73
C ALA A 117 -6.86 9.53 -2.26
N LEU A 118 -8.02 9.14 -2.80
CA LEU A 118 -8.34 9.28 -4.23
C LEU A 118 -8.35 10.74 -4.69
N GLU A 119 -8.95 11.66 -3.93
CA GLU A 119 -8.90 13.09 -4.26
C GLU A 119 -7.46 13.62 -4.26
N ALA A 120 -6.68 13.29 -3.22
CA ALA A 120 -5.29 13.70 -3.12
C ALA A 120 -4.44 13.17 -4.29
N VAL A 121 -4.55 11.89 -4.62
CA VAL A 121 -3.81 11.27 -5.74
C VAL A 121 -4.23 11.86 -7.09
N LYS A 122 -5.54 12.05 -7.31
CA LYS A 122 -6.08 12.64 -8.56
C LYS A 122 -5.70 14.11 -8.76
N SER A 123 -5.28 14.82 -7.71
CA SER A 123 -4.80 16.21 -7.84
C SER A 123 -3.52 16.33 -8.70
N GLY A 124 -2.78 15.23 -8.88
CA GLY A 124 -1.49 15.21 -9.58
C GLY A 124 -0.35 15.91 -8.82
N LYS A 125 -0.55 16.23 -7.53
CA LYS A 125 0.44 16.88 -6.66
C LYS A 125 1.14 15.91 -5.70
N VAL A 126 0.58 14.70 -5.55
CA VAL A 126 1.05 13.66 -4.63
C VAL A 126 1.81 12.59 -5.42
N GLU A 127 3.01 12.25 -4.96
CA GLU A 127 3.89 11.24 -5.56
C GLU A 127 3.95 9.96 -4.74
N VAL A 128 3.67 10.05 -3.44
CA VAL A 128 3.67 8.93 -2.50
C VAL A 128 2.41 8.97 -1.64
N LEU A 129 1.74 7.84 -1.54
CA LEU A 129 0.60 7.66 -0.64
C LEU A 129 0.98 6.67 0.47
N MET A 130 0.94 7.09 1.73
CA MET A 130 0.96 6.15 2.84
C MET A 130 -0.48 5.74 3.16
N PHE A 131 -0.76 4.45 3.05
CA PHE A 131 -2.12 3.94 3.17
C PHE A 131 -2.20 2.68 4.02
N SER A 132 -3.32 2.51 4.72
CA SER A 132 -3.57 1.31 5.53
C SER A 132 -4.04 0.16 4.66
N VAL A 133 -3.19 -0.86 4.48
CA VAL A 133 -3.46 -2.02 3.63
C VAL A 133 -3.28 -3.30 4.43
N ASN A 134 -4.34 -4.04 4.57
CA ASN A 134 -4.33 -5.42 5.06
C ASN A 134 -5.64 -6.12 4.65
N PRO A 135 -5.72 -7.45 4.74
CA PRO A 135 -6.88 -8.19 4.24
C PRO A 135 -8.21 -7.85 4.90
N CYS A 136 -8.20 -7.34 6.13
CA CYS A 136 -9.43 -6.96 6.83
C CYS A 136 -9.87 -5.54 6.46
N TYR A 137 -8.94 -4.58 6.46
CA TYR A 137 -9.27 -3.19 6.12
C TYR A 137 -9.71 -3.03 4.66
N ASP A 138 -9.15 -3.85 3.78
CA ASP A 138 -9.46 -3.82 2.36
C ASP A 138 -10.92 -4.20 2.04
N LEU A 139 -11.62 -4.82 2.99
CA LEU A 139 -13.05 -5.15 2.88
C LEU A 139 -13.97 -4.04 3.39
N LEU A 140 -13.42 -3.04 4.10
CA LEU A 140 -14.21 -2.00 4.74
C LEU A 140 -14.37 -0.79 3.83
N PRO A 141 -15.59 -0.19 3.79
CA PRO A 141 -15.84 1.04 3.05
C PRO A 141 -15.03 2.20 3.65
N GLY A 142 -14.87 3.24 2.85
CA GLY A 142 -14.24 4.48 3.30
C GLY A 142 -14.96 5.12 4.46
N THR A 143 -14.21 5.61 5.43
CA THR A 143 -14.72 6.30 6.62
C THR A 143 -13.71 7.36 7.08
N ASP A 144 -14.21 8.50 7.56
CA ASP A 144 -13.44 9.55 8.26
C ASP A 144 -13.21 9.22 9.74
N ASP A 145 -13.91 8.22 10.25
CA ASP A 145 -13.71 7.66 11.57
C ASP A 145 -12.78 6.45 11.51
N VAL A 146 -11.51 6.71 11.78
CA VAL A 146 -10.44 5.70 11.70
C VAL A 146 -10.66 4.53 12.66
N GLU A 147 -11.35 4.77 13.81
CA GLU A 147 -11.59 3.73 14.80
C GLU A 147 -12.48 2.60 14.27
N LYS A 148 -13.30 2.88 13.27
CA LYS A 148 -14.11 1.85 12.59
C LYS A 148 -13.28 0.78 11.88
N LEU A 149 -12.01 1.05 11.54
CA LEU A 149 -11.15 0.06 10.88
C LEU A 149 -10.77 -1.10 11.80
N TRP A 150 -10.80 -0.91 13.13
CA TRP A 150 -10.48 -1.96 14.10
C TRP A 150 -11.63 -2.24 15.10
N ALA A 151 -12.77 -1.55 14.94
CA ALA A 151 -13.93 -1.83 15.78
C ALA A 151 -14.56 -3.18 15.44
N GLU A 152 -14.83 -4.00 16.46
CA GLU A 152 -15.44 -5.32 16.28
C GLU A 152 -16.78 -5.24 15.52
N GLU A 153 -17.55 -4.17 15.75
CA GLU A 153 -18.83 -3.90 15.09
C GLU A 153 -18.72 -3.90 13.57
N SER A 154 -17.61 -3.41 13.02
CA SER A 154 -17.37 -3.34 11.58
C SER A 154 -17.27 -4.72 10.93
N TYR A 155 -16.97 -5.76 11.73
CA TYR A 155 -16.79 -7.13 11.28
C TYR A 155 -17.94 -8.07 11.69
N LYS A 156 -19.02 -7.54 12.30
CA LYS A 156 -20.19 -8.36 12.71
C LYS A 156 -21.04 -8.84 11.55
N LYS A 157 -21.04 -8.08 10.44
CA LYS A 157 -21.71 -8.45 9.20
C LYS A 157 -20.73 -9.17 8.27
N PRO A 158 -21.19 -10.12 7.44
CA PRO A 158 -20.36 -10.69 6.40
C PRO A 158 -19.80 -9.60 5.48
N LEU A 159 -18.48 -9.58 5.31
CA LEU A 159 -17.78 -8.68 4.39
C LEU A 159 -17.37 -9.50 3.17
N LEU A 160 -17.75 -9.04 2.00
CA LEU A 160 -17.53 -9.74 0.74
C LEU A 160 -16.68 -8.87 -0.18
N ASN A 161 -15.55 -9.41 -0.63
CA ASN A 161 -14.67 -8.79 -1.63
C ASN A 161 -13.98 -7.48 -1.18
N LEU A 162 -13.00 -7.08 -1.95
CA LEU A 162 -12.32 -5.80 -1.82
C LEU A 162 -13.31 -4.64 -2.00
N ASP A 163 -13.26 -3.67 -1.11
CA ASP A 163 -14.07 -2.46 -1.25
C ASP A 163 -13.77 -1.77 -2.59
N PRO A 164 -14.80 -1.41 -3.39
CA PRO A 164 -14.59 -0.85 -4.73
C PRO A 164 -13.77 0.45 -4.74
N LYS A 165 -13.84 1.26 -3.69
CA LYS A 165 -13.06 2.51 -3.61
C LYS A 165 -11.60 2.26 -3.27
N ARG A 166 -11.30 1.20 -2.53
CA ARG A 166 -9.92 0.75 -2.31
C ARG A 166 -9.32 0.16 -3.59
N ALA A 167 -10.10 -0.64 -4.33
CA ALA A 167 -9.69 -1.13 -5.65
C ALA A 167 -9.37 0.04 -6.60
N GLU A 168 -10.30 1.00 -6.73
CA GLU A 168 -10.11 2.21 -7.55
C GLU A 168 -8.86 3.00 -7.13
N LEU A 169 -8.59 3.09 -5.81
CA LEU A 169 -7.41 3.80 -5.29
C LEU A 169 -6.11 3.12 -5.75
N TYR A 170 -5.99 1.80 -5.57
CA TYR A 170 -4.79 1.06 -5.96
C TYR A 170 -4.51 1.18 -7.46
N GLU A 171 -5.55 1.02 -8.27
CA GLU A 171 -5.47 1.15 -9.72
C GLU A 171 -5.11 2.58 -10.16
N THR A 172 -5.71 3.58 -9.50
CA THR A 172 -5.40 5.00 -9.78
C THR A 172 -3.95 5.33 -9.41
N CYS A 173 -3.45 4.87 -8.26
CA CYS A 173 -2.05 5.02 -7.89
C CYS A 173 -1.12 4.39 -8.92
N GLN A 174 -1.40 3.15 -9.34
CA GLN A 174 -0.61 2.44 -10.35
C GLN A 174 -0.59 3.21 -11.68
N ARG A 175 -1.74 3.70 -12.13
CA ARG A 175 -1.87 4.45 -13.39
C ARG A 175 -1.13 5.79 -13.36
N LEU A 176 -1.20 6.51 -12.25
CA LEU A 176 -0.58 7.83 -12.11
C LEU A 176 0.88 7.78 -11.64
N GLY A 177 1.44 6.59 -11.43
CA GLY A 177 2.81 6.43 -10.96
C GLY A 177 3.01 6.87 -9.49
N VAL A 178 1.94 6.88 -8.69
CA VAL A 178 2.00 7.21 -7.26
C VAL A 178 2.34 5.94 -6.48
N GLY A 179 3.50 5.92 -5.82
CA GLY A 179 3.93 4.78 -5.01
C GLY A 179 3.17 4.70 -3.69
N ILE A 180 2.74 3.50 -3.29
CA ILE A 180 2.09 3.29 -1.99
C ILE A 180 3.12 2.75 -0.99
N THR A 181 3.28 3.44 0.13
CA THR A 181 3.92 2.91 1.34
C THR A 181 2.82 2.44 2.30
N VAL A 182 2.92 1.19 2.74
CA VAL A 182 1.84 0.57 3.52
C VAL A 182 2.06 0.76 5.01
N MET A 183 1.04 1.28 5.70
CA MET A 183 0.90 1.20 7.14
C MET A 183 -0.15 0.15 7.53
N LYS A 184 -0.12 -0.30 8.79
CA LYS A 184 -1.11 -1.24 9.35
C LYS A 184 -1.18 -2.61 8.65
N ALA A 185 -0.11 -3.06 8.00
CA ALA A 185 -0.08 -4.38 7.36
C ALA A 185 -0.45 -5.52 8.33
N PHE A 186 -0.14 -5.37 9.61
CA PHE A 186 -0.44 -6.32 10.67
C PHE A 186 -1.73 -6.00 11.46
N GLY A 187 -2.52 -5.00 11.01
CA GLY A 187 -3.73 -4.57 11.71
C GLY A 187 -3.46 -4.06 13.13
N GLY A 188 -2.32 -3.39 13.37
CA GLY A 188 -1.89 -3.01 14.71
C GLY A 188 -1.32 -4.16 15.55
N GLY A 189 -1.19 -5.34 14.98
CA GLY A 189 -0.77 -6.59 15.62
C GLY A 189 -1.90 -7.63 15.73
N ASP A 190 -3.15 -7.21 15.58
CA ASP A 190 -4.31 -8.08 15.74
C ASP A 190 -4.30 -9.25 14.76
N LEU A 191 -3.88 -9.01 13.50
CA LEU A 191 -3.80 -10.07 12.49
C LEU A 191 -2.79 -11.17 12.82
N LEU A 192 -1.83 -10.90 13.69
CA LEU A 192 -0.81 -11.87 14.14
C LEU A 192 -1.25 -12.65 15.38
N SER A 193 -2.45 -12.41 15.89
CA SER A 193 -2.97 -12.98 17.13
C SER A 193 -4.24 -13.81 16.91
N GLU A 194 -4.63 -14.56 17.91
CA GLU A 194 -5.92 -15.28 17.96
C GLU A 194 -7.15 -14.35 17.97
N TYR A 195 -6.95 -13.08 18.31
CA TYR A 195 -8.00 -12.04 18.31
C TYR A 195 -8.20 -11.42 16.93
N SER A 196 -7.54 -11.94 15.89
CA SER A 196 -7.69 -11.46 14.52
C SER A 196 -9.17 -11.39 14.12
N PRO A 197 -9.63 -10.26 13.54
CA PRO A 197 -11.00 -10.15 12.99
C PRO A 197 -11.29 -11.23 11.95
N ALA A 198 -10.25 -11.78 11.36
CA ALA A 198 -10.32 -12.89 10.44
C ALA A 198 -10.61 -14.25 11.11
N GLY A 199 -10.60 -14.32 12.45
CA GLY A 199 -10.85 -15.55 13.21
C GLY A 199 -9.67 -16.52 13.27
N LYS A 200 -8.54 -16.16 12.67
CA LYS A 200 -7.29 -16.95 12.68
C LYS A 200 -6.09 -16.02 12.54
N ALA A 201 -5.01 -16.34 13.28
CA ALA A 201 -3.76 -15.61 13.16
C ALA A 201 -3.11 -15.83 11.78
N LEU A 202 -2.53 -14.77 11.26
CA LEU A 202 -1.65 -14.79 10.09
C LEU A 202 -0.18 -14.69 10.56
N THR A 203 0.75 -15.10 9.72
CA THR A 203 2.17 -14.83 9.95
C THR A 203 2.55 -13.43 9.44
N ALA A 204 3.65 -12.87 9.93
CA ALA A 204 4.20 -11.63 9.42
C ALA A 204 4.48 -11.72 7.90
N VAL A 205 5.02 -12.85 7.45
CA VAL A 205 5.30 -13.12 6.03
C VAL A 205 4.03 -13.07 5.19
N GLN A 206 2.94 -13.68 5.63
CA GLN A 206 1.64 -13.67 4.93
C GLN A 206 1.06 -12.26 4.84
N CYS A 207 1.09 -11.51 5.94
CA CYS A 207 0.61 -10.12 5.95
C CYS A 207 1.42 -9.21 5.02
N LEU A 208 2.74 -9.34 5.02
CA LEU A 208 3.63 -8.59 4.12
C LEU A 208 3.38 -8.97 2.67
N HIS A 209 3.23 -10.27 2.39
CA HIS A 209 2.95 -10.74 1.03
C HIS A 209 1.61 -10.22 0.51
N TYR A 210 0.58 -10.24 1.34
CA TYR A 210 -0.71 -9.64 0.99
C TYR A 210 -0.54 -8.18 0.56
N ALA A 211 0.12 -7.36 1.37
CA ALA A 211 0.30 -5.96 1.09
C ALA A 211 1.13 -5.72 -0.20
N LEU A 212 2.29 -6.39 -0.31
CA LEU A 212 3.21 -6.24 -1.45
C LEU A 212 2.62 -6.72 -2.78
N THR A 213 1.59 -7.55 -2.78
CA THR A 213 0.90 -7.98 -4.01
C THR A 213 -0.16 -7.00 -4.50
N ARG A 214 -0.52 -5.96 -3.70
CA ARG A 214 -1.47 -4.92 -4.16
C ARG A 214 -0.82 -4.02 -5.21
N PRO A 215 -1.61 -3.48 -6.17
CA PRO A 215 -1.10 -2.54 -7.18
C PRO A 215 -0.46 -1.31 -6.51
N ALA A 216 0.58 -0.78 -7.14
CA ALA A 216 1.33 0.41 -6.71
C ALA A 216 2.06 0.33 -5.36
N VAL A 217 1.96 -0.77 -4.60
CA VAL A 217 2.68 -0.90 -3.34
C VAL A 217 4.17 -1.07 -3.58
N ALA A 218 4.95 -0.13 -3.04
CA ALA A 218 6.41 -0.05 -3.15
C ALA A 218 7.14 -0.51 -1.88
N ALA A 219 6.57 -0.27 -0.70
CA ALA A 219 7.18 -0.63 0.58
C ALA A 219 6.13 -0.87 1.67
N VAL A 220 6.49 -1.64 2.70
CA VAL A 220 5.65 -1.88 3.87
C VAL A 220 6.39 -1.44 5.14
N MET A 221 5.75 -0.60 5.94
CA MET A 221 6.24 -0.15 7.25
C MET A 221 5.74 -1.14 8.31
N SER A 222 6.59 -2.10 8.68
CA SER A 222 6.20 -3.21 9.56
C SER A 222 5.95 -2.78 11.01
N GLY A 223 6.52 -1.65 11.46
CA GLY A 223 6.30 -1.11 12.80
C GLY A 223 6.89 -2.00 13.91
N ALA A 224 8.00 -2.68 13.65
CA ALA A 224 8.66 -3.54 14.61
C ALA A 224 9.14 -2.77 15.85
N ARG A 225 8.84 -3.30 17.05
CA ARG A 225 9.24 -2.75 18.34
C ARG A 225 10.43 -3.45 18.94
N THR A 226 10.68 -4.70 18.50
CA THR A 226 11.79 -5.52 18.97
C THR A 226 12.62 -6.05 17.80
N MET A 227 13.81 -6.55 18.08
CA MET A 227 14.66 -7.17 17.07
C MET A 227 14.07 -8.48 16.52
N GLU A 228 13.29 -9.18 17.35
CA GLU A 228 12.59 -10.40 16.97
C GLU A 228 11.48 -10.08 15.95
N GLU A 229 10.66 -9.05 16.21
CA GLU A 229 9.62 -8.57 15.28
C GLU A 229 10.24 -8.09 13.95
N LEU A 230 11.38 -7.39 14.02
CA LEU A 230 12.11 -6.97 12.83
C LEU A 230 12.62 -8.17 12.02
N LYS A 231 13.23 -9.16 12.68
CA LYS A 231 13.70 -10.38 12.02
C LYS A 231 12.55 -11.14 11.38
N ALA A 232 11.42 -11.31 12.09
CA ALA A 232 10.22 -11.97 11.55
C ALA A 232 9.70 -11.27 10.28
N SER A 233 9.83 -9.93 10.19
CA SER A 233 9.50 -9.20 8.98
C SER A 233 10.53 -9.41 7.86
N LEU A 234 11.81 -9.49 8.19
CA LEU A 234 12.91 -9.74 7.23
C LEU A 234 12.93 -11.16 6.69
N ASP A 235 12.36 -12.13 7.42
CA ASP A 235 12.22 -13.51 6.94
C ASP A 235 11.41 -13.61 5.65
N TYR A 236 10.62 -12.57 5.32
CA TYR A 236 9.94 -12.45 4.03
C TYR A 236 10.87 -12.58 2.82
N GLU A 237 12.10 -12.05 2.90
CA GLU A 237 13.06 -12.11 1.79
C GLU A 237 13.46 -13.56 1.45
N LYS A 238 13.43 -14.47 2.42
CA LYS A 238 13.86 -15.87 2.30
C LYS A 238 12.69 -16.84 2.29
N ALA A 239 11.48 -16.35 2.55
CA ALA A 239 10.29 -17.17 2.66
C ALA A 239 9.96 -17.86 1.34
N SER A 240 9.64 -19.14 1.42
CA SER A 240 9.12 -19.93 0.31
C SER A 240 7.72 -19.45 -0.10
N GLU A 241 7.28 -19.85 -1.29
CA GLU A 241 5.92 -19.53 -1.76
C GLU A 241 4.84 -20.15 -0.85
N ALA A 242 5.13 -21.30 -0.23
CA ALA A 242 4.23 -21.92 0.75
C ALA A 242 4.10 -21.10 2.03
N GLU A 243 5.19 -20.48 2.52
CA GLU A 243 5.16 -19.60 3.71
C GLU A 243 4.48 -18.26 3.42
N LYS A 244 4.54 -17.78 2.19
CA LYS A 244 3.86 -16.56 1.73
C LYS A 244 2.37 -16.78 1.50
N ASP A 245 1.95 -18.03 1.35
CA ASP A 245 0.57 -18.37 1.01
C ASP A 245 -0.39 -17.99 2.15
N TYR A 246 -1.24 -17.03 1.87
CA TYR A 246 -2.34 -16.61 2.75
C TYR A 246 -3.72 -17.08 2.24
N ALA A 247 -3.78 -17.66 1.05
CA ALA A 247 -5.03 -17.93 0.37
C ALA A 247 -5.88 -18.97 1.10
N GLU A 248 -5.27 -20.07 1.59
CA GLU A 248 -5.98 -21.09 2.35
C GLU A 248 -6.49 -20.56 3.69
N VAL A 249 -5.69 -19.67 4.31
CA VAL A 249 -6.10 -19.01 5.56
C VAL A 249 -7.35 -18.16 5.30
N PHE A 250 -7.37 -17.36 4.25
CA PHE A 250 -8.49 -16.47 3.91
C PHE A 250 -9.74 -17.24 3.42
N ALA A 251 -9.54 -18.30 2.65
CA ALA A 251 -10.64 -19.13 2.19
C ALA A 251 -11.38 -19.84 3.36
N SER A 252 -10.74 -19.99 4.51
CA SER A 252 -11.32 -20.59 5.71
C SER A 252 -12.02 -19.61 6.65
N PHE A 253 -12.01 -18.30 6.36
CA PHE A 253 -12.58 -17.29 7.25
C PHE A 253 -14.11 -17.35 7.28
N PRO A 254 -14.74 -17.59 8.45
CA PRO A 254 -16.18 -17.75 8.53
C PRO A 254 -16.98 -16.46 8.31
N LYS A 255 -16.33 -15.28 8.46
CA LYS A 255 -16.96 -13.97 8.37
C LYS A 255 -16.54 -13.16 7.14
N ILE A 256 -15.53 -13.62 6.40
CA ILE A 256 -14.93 -12.91 5.27
C ILE A 256 -14.94 -13.85 4.06
N SER A 257 -15.44 -13.40 2.92
CA SER A 257 -15.42 -14.16 1.67
C SER A 257 -14.76 -13.32 0.57
N TRP A 258 -13.82 -13.93 -0.12
CA TRP A 258 -13.17 -13.40 -1.32
C TRP A 258 -13.60 -14.18 -2.57
N GLU A 259 -14.72 -14.90 -2.48
CA GLU A 259 -15.21 -15.74 -3.57
C GLU A 259 -15.42 -14.92 -4.86
N GLY A 260 -14.92 -15.44 -5.96
CA GLY A 260 -14.99 -14.78 -7.27
C GLY A 260 -14.00 -13.65 -7.49
N HIS A 261 -13.22 -13.25 -6.47
CA HIS A 261 -12.25 -12.16 -6.57
C HIS A 261 -10.80 -12.67 -6.58
N CYS A 262 -10.01 -12.23 -7.57
CA CYS A 262 -8.60 -12.62 -7.65
C CYS A 262 -7.76 -11.86 -6.63
N MET A 263 -7.19 -12.59 -5.69
CA MET A 263 -6.32 -12.06 -4.64
C MET A 263 -4.85 -11.95 -5.05
N TYR A 264 -4.52 -12.32 -6.30
CA TYR A 264 -3.14 -12.35 -6.83
C TYR A 264 -2.17 -13.21 -5.99
N CYS A 265 -2.70 -14.21 -5.29
CA CYS A 265 -1.97 -15.04 -4.32
C CYS A 265 -1.02 -16.07 -4.96
N GLY A 266 -1.07 -16.27 -6.28
CA GLY A 266 -0.19 -17.20 -6.99
C GLY A 266 -0.61 -18.68 -6.96
N HIS A 267 -1.67 -19.06 -6.27
CA HIS A 267 -2.14 -20.48 -6.17
C HIS A 267 -2.44 -21.14 -7.52
N CYS A 268 -2.71 -20.34 -8.54
CA CYS A 268 -2.88 -20.83 -9.90
C CYS A 268 -1.60 -21.44 -10.51
N ALA A 269 -0.43 -21.19 -9.93
CA ALA A 269 0.84 -21.82 -10.32
C ALA A 269 0.96 -23.28 -9.79
N PRO A 270 1.77 -24.15 -10.45
CA PRO A 270 2.46 -23.91 -11.71
C PRO A 270 1.52 -24.03 -12.92
N CYS A 271 1.68 -23.15 -13.89
CA CYS A 271 1.01 -23.33 -15.18
C CYS A 271 1.85 -24.26 -16.08
N PRO A 272 1.27 -25.29 -16.74
CA PRO A 272 2.03 -26.18 -17.62
C PRO A 272 2.65 -25.46 -18.85
N LYS A 273 2.17 -24.26 -19.16
CA LYS A 273 2.70 -23.37 -20.19
C LYS A 273 3.58 -22.24 -19.64
N GLY A 274 3.88 -22.26 -18.34
CA GLY A 274 4.74 -21.26 -17.70
C GLY A 274 4.12 -19.87 -17.55
N ILE A 275 2.80 -19.73 -17.74
CA ILE A 275 2.10 -18.43 -17.59
C ILE A 275 2.05 -18.06 -16.12
N ASP A 276 2.44 -16.84 -15.80
CA ASP A 276 2.14 -16.21 -14.50
C ASP A 276 0.70 -15.71 -14.50
N VAL A 277 -0.21 -16.63 -14.20
CA VAL A 277 -1.66 -16.39 -14.28
C VAL A 277 -2.11 -15.30 -13.31
N ALA A 278 -1.47 -15.17 -12.14
CA ALA A 278 -1.78 -14.13 -11.17
C ALA A 278 -1.43 -12.74 -11.69
N ASN A 279 -0.22 -12.55 -12.23
CA ASN A 279 0.19 -11.27 -12.80
C ASN A 279 -0.57 -10.93 -14.08
N VAL A 280 -0.82 -11.91 -14.96
CA VAL A 280 -1.67 -11.68 -16.14
C VAL A 280 -3.07 -11.21 -15.73
N THR A 281 -3.68 -11.83 -14.72
CA THR A 281 -4.99 -11.40 -14.19
C THR A 281 -4.91 -10.00 -13.60
N LYS A 282 -3.83 -9.65 -12.87
CA LYS A 282 -3.60 -8.31 -12.34
C LYS A 282 -3.55 -7.26 -13.45
N PHE A 283 -2.79 -7.51 -14.49
CA PHE A 283 -2.67 -6.59 -15.64
C PHE A 283 -3.99 -6.45 -16.41
N LEU A 284 -4.74 -7.56 -16.56
CA LEU A 284 -6.08 -7.51 -17.14
C LEU A 284 -7.03 -6.62 -16.34
N ASN A 285 -7.05 -6.78 -15.01
CA ASN A 285 -7.91 -5.98 -14.16
C ASN A 285 -7.54 -4.50 -14.19
N LEU A 286 -6.23 -4.17 -14.27
CA LEU A 286 -5.77 -2.79 -14.43
C LEU A 286 -6.20 -2.19 -15.78
N ALA A 287 -6.12 -2.95 -16.87
CA ALA A 287 -6.57 -2.50 -18.20
C ALA A 287 -8.09 -2.28 -18.23
N LYS A 288 -8.87 -3.19 -17.64
CA LYS A 288 -10.33 -3.09 -17.55
C LYS A 288 -10.79 -1.87 -16.76
N ALA A 289 -10.14 -1.60 -15.63
CA ALA A 289 -10.47 -0.46 -14.78
C ALA A 289 -10.23 0.89 -15.47
N GLN A 290 -9.35 0.93 -16.47
CA GLN A 290 -9.02 2.16 -17.20
C GLN A 290 -9.73 2.27 -18.55
N GLY A 291 -10.37 1.21 -19.01
CA GLY A 291 -11.00 1.18 -20.33
C GLY A 291 -10.00 1.11 -21.51
N GLU A 292 -8.70 1.10 -21.21
CA GLU A 292 -7.60 0.98 -22.17
C GLU A 292 -6.42 0.24 -21.54
N VAL A 293 -5.44 -0.18 -22.34
CA VAL A 293 -4.21 -0.78 -21.84
C VAL A 293 -3.15 0.32 -21.66
N PRO A 294 -2.86 0.74 -20.42
CA PRO A 294 -1.81 1.72 -20.15
C PRO A 294 -0.45 1.23 -20.63
N GLU A 295 0.43 2.15 -21.04
CA GLU A 295 1.75 1.81 -21.58
C GLU A 295 2.58 1.00 -20.58
N THR A 296 2.60 1.40 -19.31
CA THR A 296 3.31 0.69 -18.24
C THR A 296 2.78 -0.74 -18.02
N VAL A 297 1.45 -0.93 -18.11
CA VAL A 297 0.84 -2.26 -18.02
C VAL A 297 1.24 -3.11 -19.25
N ARG A 298 1.28 -2.51 -20.44
CA ARG A 298 1.70 -3.15 -21.67
C ARG A 298 3.15 -3.61 -21.60
N GLU A 299 4.05 -2.74 -21.14
CA GLU A 299 5.47 -3.06 -20.97
C GLU A 299 5.69 -4.21 -19.98
N HIS A 300 5.03 -4.15 -18.82
CA HIS A 300 5.13 -5.20 -17.81
C HIS A 300 4.54 -6.53 -18.30
N TYR A 301 3.42 -6.48 -19.04
CA TYR A 301 2.84 -7.68 -19.64
C TYR A 301 3.78 -8.26 -20.70
N ALA A 302 4.36 -7.45 -21.57
CA ALA A 302 5.32 -7.87 -22.59
C ALA A 302 6.60 -8.49 -22.01
N ALA A 303 7.01 -8.06 -20.81
CA ALA A 303 8.17 -8.59 -20.10
C ALA A 303 7.94 -9.97 -19.46
N LEU A 304 6.70 -10.49 -19.44
CA LEU A 304 6.41 -11.82 -18.92
C LEU A 304 7.03 -12.90 -19.82
N LYS A 305 7.48 -14.00 -19.22
CA LYS A 305 8.08 -15.14 -19.94
C LYS A 305 7.10 -15.91 -20.83
N ALA A 306 5.82 -15.91 -20.44
CA ALA A 306 4.73 -16.53 -21.19
C ALA A 306 3.47 -15.68 -21.03
N HIS A 307 2.64 -15.63 -22.05
CA HIS A 307 1.52 -14.72 -22.16
C HIS A 307 0.17 -15.45 -22.16
N ALA A 308 -0.92 -14.70 -22.01
CA ALA A 308 -2.27 -15.25 -22.04
C ALA A 308 -2.57 -16.05 -23.33
N GLY A 309 -1.95 -15.67 -24.46
CA GLY A 309 -2.04 -16.37 -25.74
C GLY A 309 -1.54 -17.81 -25.72
N ASP A 310 -0.64 -18.15 -24.79
CA ASP A 310 -0.07 -19.50 -24.63
C ASP A 310 -1.01 -20.43 -23.84
N CYS A 311 -2.14 -19.92 -23.35
CA CYS A 311 -3.08 -20.68 -22.54
C CYS A 311 -3.77 -21.77 -23.38
N ILE A 312 -3.67 -23.01 -22.91
CA ILE A 312 -4.33 -24.19 -23.51
C ILE A 312 -5.65 -24.55 -22.84
N ALA A 313 -6.18 -23.69 -21.99
CA ALA A 313 -7.45 -23.87 -21.28
C ALA A 313 -7.59 -25.21 -20.51
N CYS A 314 -6.49 -25.72 -19.95
CA CYS A 314 -6.49 -27.02 -19.27
C CYS A 314 -7.22 -27.03 -17.91
N GLY A 315 -7.59 -25.89 -17.37
CA GLY A 315 -8.34 -25.73 -16.11
C GLY A 315 -7.54 -26.03 -14.82
N ALA A 316 -6.24 -26.33 -14.91
CA ALA A 316 -5.43 -26.66 -13.73
C ALA A 316 -5.35 -25.49 -12.71
N CYS A 317 -5.30 -24.25 -13.20
CA CYS A 317 -5.31 -23.05 -12.37
C CYS A 317 -6.65 -22.84 -11.64
N ALA A 318 -7.78 -23.10 -12.33
CA ALA A 318 -9.11 -22.98 -11.73
C ALA A 318 -9.31 -23.99 -10.60
N LYS A 319 -8.86 -25.24 -10.79
CA LYS A 319 -8.95 -26.31 -9.76
C LYS A 319 -8.17 -25.97 -8.49
N ARG A 320 -7.13 -25.15 -8.58
CA ARG A 320 -6.29 -24.74 -7.45
C ARG A 320 -6.73 -23.42 -6.84
N CYS A 321 -7.66 -22.69 -7.46
CA CYS A 321 -8.06 -21.38 -6.94
C CYS A 321 -8.95 -21.53 -5.70
N PRO A 322 -8.50 -21.08 -4.51
CA PRO A 322 -9.28 -21.19 -3.28
C PRO A 322 -10.42 -20.17 -3.22
N PHE A 323 -10.45 -19.21 -4.15
CA PHE A 323 -11.44 -18.13 -4.21
C PHE A 323 -12.47 -18.32 -5.34
N ALA A 324 -12.57 -19.52 -5.92
CA ALA A 324 -13.49 -19.83 -7.02
C ALA A 324 -13.46 -18.84 -8.22
N VAL A 325 -12.31 -18.22 -8.46
CA VAL A 325 -12.09 -17.40 -9.67
C VAL A 325 -12.01 -18.34 -10.88
N ASP A 326 -12.42 -17.87 -12.04
CA ASP A 326 -12.17 -18.55 -13.31
C ASP A 326 -10.93 -17.95 -14.02
N PRO A 327 -9.71 -18.44 -13.72
CA PRO A 327 -8.52 -17.92 -14.37
C PRO A 327 -8.44 -18.28 -15.86
N VAL A 328 -9.19 -19.29 -16.33
CA VAL A 328 -9.23 -19.67 -17.74
C VAL A 328 -9.97 -18.59 -18.54
N ALA A 329 -11.12 -18.14 -18.02
CA ALA A 329 -11.83 -17.00 -18.59
C ALA A 329 -10.99 -15.75 -18.60
N ASN A 330 -10.27 -15.44 -17.50
CA ASN A 330 -9.35 -14.31 -17.43
C ASN A 330 -8.22 -14.41 -18.50
N MET A 331 -7.66 -15.59 -18.73
CA MET A 331 -6.63 -15.77 -19.77
C MET A 331 -7.21 -15.54 -21.16
N LYS A 332 -8.44 -16.00 -21.41
CA LYS A 332 -9.12 -15.75 -22.70
C LYS A 332 -9.32 -14.26 -22.94
N GLU A 333 -9.85 -13.55 -21.95
CA GLU A 333 -10.08 -12.10 -22.02
C GLU A 333 -8.75 -11.33 -22.15
N ALA A 334 -7.71 -11.70 -21.37
CA ALA A 334 -6.40 -11.09 -21.47
C ALA A 334 -5.75 -11.28 -22.83
N LYS A 335 -5.94 -12.43 -23.47
CA LYS A 335 -5.49 -12.67 -24.85
C LYS A 335 -6.15 -11.69 -25.84
N GLU A 336 -7.43 -11.40 -25.67
CA GLU A 336 -8.15 -10.43 -26.50
C GLU A 336 -7.66 -9.01 -26.23
N VAL A 337 -7.59 -8.59 -24.98
CA VAL A 337 -7.17 -7.24 -24.56
C VAL A 337 -5.73 -6.92 -24.97
N PHE A 338 -4.79 -7.81 -24.66
CA PHE A 338 -3.37 -7.57 -24.94
C PHE A 338 -2.94 -7.99 -26.36
N GLY A 339 -3.67 -8.93 -26.99
CA GLY A 339 -3.40 -9.37 -28.36
C GLY A 339 -3.70 -8.29 -29.39
N LEU A 340 -4.75 -7.51 -29.20
CA LEU A 340 -5.09 -6.39 -30.08
C LEU A 340 -4.08 -5.23 -29.98
N SER A 341 -3.41 -5.09 -28.84
CA SER A 341 -2.46 -4.01 -28.61
C SER A 341 -1.06 -4.26 -29.19
N LEU A 342 -0.72 -5.49 -29.53
CA LEU A 342 0.56 -5.85 -30.15
C LEU A 342 0.57 -5.70 -31.68
N ILE A 343 -0.58 -5.44 -32.30
CA ILE A 343 -0.72 -5.31 -33.78
C ILE A 343 -0.46 -3.86 -34.26
N HIS A 344 -0.30 -2.91 -33.35
CA HIS A 344 -0.08 -1.49 -33.64
C HIS A 344 1.30 -0.95 -33.27
N ILE A 345 2.34 -1.80 -33.36
CA ILE A 345 3.76 -1.36 -33.33
C ILE A 345 4.34 -1.55 -34.71
#